data_b202dc06bf3cb0f4ed5587fe8a1cbffd
#
_entry.id   b202dc06bf3cb0f4ed5587fe8a1cbffd
#
_cell.length_a   1.000
_cell.length_b   1.000
_cell.length_c   1.000
_cell.angle_alpha   90.00
_cell.angle_beta   90.00
_cell.angle_gamma   90.00
#
_symmetry.space_group_name_H-M   'P 1'
#
loop_
_entity.id
_entity.type
_entity.pdbx_description
1 polymer ?
#
loop_
_entity_poly.entity_id
_entity_poly.type
_entity_poly.pdbx_seq_one_letter_code
_entity_poly.pdbx_strand_id
1 'polypeptide(L)'
;MLSRQPLYSFLFLIEIPFRFPIPTMETIPFLYLSLLLLLTVISTVSEASSSPSLCVSDSGPVRPTTPLLNFLQRLQETAFLTFGKTKFDPKLYVDLPLKYNLSDSEEGFDKLVRYSNGSVSVKDLRKYVENYFEGPGEDLVYREPEDFAPKPKGFLPKVKNEEVRSWALKVHSLWKNLSRQVSDEVSKQPELHTLIPLPNPVIIPGSRFREVYYWDSYWVIRGLLASKMYDTAKAIVNNLISLLEQYGHVLNGARAYYTNRSQPPLLSAMVSEIYKRTGSLEFAKKSLPALIKEHKFWTSGIHKVTIQDVEAHNHTLTRYYAMWNKPRPESSTLDKELASNISSFTEKQKFYREVASTAESGWDFSTRWMRHHVDFTTLATTSILPVDLNAFVLGMELDISFLAKVTGDYTISKRFLKASRVRKKAIESVFWNTKTGQWHDYWLSNSKCKVSQTWKARNQNQKVFASNFIPLWIESFHSDALLVDKVMRSLQKSGLVHSAGIFQMAGLQSNI
;
A
#
# COMPACT_ATOMS: atom_id res chain seq x y z
N MET A 1 -20.82 -40.47 -12.97
CA MET A 1 -20.31 -40.81 -11.62
C MET A 1 -18.97 -40.09 -11.46
N LEU A 2 -18.98 -38.86 -10.97
CA LEU A 2 -17.80 -38.09 -10.66
C LEU A 2 -17.84 -37.77 -9.17
N SER A 3 -16.89 -38.36 -8.46
CA SER A 3 -16.75 -38.30 -7.01
C SER A 3 -16.37 -36.87 -6.58
N ARG A 4 -17.12 -36.35 -5.64
CA ARG A 4 -16.82 -35.17 -4.87
C ARG A 4 -15.56 -35.43 -4.04
N GLN A 5 -14.53 -34.63 -4.24
CA GLN A 5 -13.47 -34.45 -3.26
C GLN A 5 -13.47 -32.99 -2.76
N PRO A 6 -13.26 -32.75 -1.47
CA PRO A 6 -13.44 -31.43 -0.87
C PRO A 6 -12.19 -30.55 -1.02
N LEU A 7 -12.43 -29.27 -1.20
CA LEU A 7 -11.44 -28.17 -1.20
C LEU A 7 -10.88 -27.92 0.22
N TYR A 8 -10.11 -28.88 0.75
CA TYR A 8 -9.35 -28.70 2.00
C TYR A 8 -7.86 -28.94 1.75
N SER A 9 -7.19 -27.96 1.18
CA SER A 9 -5.73 -28.06 0.97
C SER A 9 -4.98 -26.75 1.06
N PHE A 10 -5.38 -25.80 1.91
CA PHE A 10 -4.56 -24.63 2.23
C PHE A 10 -4.55 -24.25 3.73
N LEU A 11 -4.68 -25.25 4.61
CA LEU A 11 -4.44 -25.06 6.03
C LEU A 11 -3.38 -26.07 6.48
N PHE A 12 -2.14 -25.63 6.65
CA PHE A 12 -1.11 -26.40 7.34
C PHE A 12 -1.33 -26.27 8.85
N LEU A 13 -1.86 -27.36 9.43
CA LEU A 13 -1.74 -27.67 10.85
C LEU A 13 -0.32 -28.14 11.13
N ILE A 14 0.38 -27.49 12.05
CA ILE A 14 1.46 -28.08 12.83
C ILE A 14 1.10 -27.88 14.29
N GLU A 15 0.58 -28.93 14.91
CA GLU A 15 0.50 -29.07 16.36
C GLU A 15 1.90 -29.39 16.89
N ILE A 16 2.35 -28.66 17.89
CA ILE A 16 3.43 -29.05 18.80
C ILE A 16 2.95 -28.76 20.22
N PRO A 17 2.81 -29.77 21.08
CA PRO A 17 2.46 -29.57 22.48
C PRO A 17 3.73 -29.28 23.29
N PHE A 18 3.81 -28.15 23.95
CA PHE A 18 4.79 -27.92 25.03
C PHE A 18 4.07 -27.61 26.35
N ARG A 19 4.13 -28.58 27.25
CA ARG A 19 3.90 -28.41 28.68
C ARG A 19 5.16 -27.84 29.30
N PHE A 20 5.04 -26.79 30.10
CA PHE A 20 6.03 -26.41 31.08
C PHE A 20 5.38 -26.21 32.46
N PRO A 21 6.08 -26.62 33.56
CA PRO A 21 5.54 -26.60 34.92
C PRO A 21 5.64 -25.21 35.55
N ILE A 22 4.69 -24.97 36.43
CA ILE A 22 4.61 -23.79 37.31
C ILE A 22 5.60 -23.96 38.45
N PRO A 23 6.41 -22.96 38.81
CA PRO A 23 6.98 -22.87 40.17
C PRO A 23 6.27 -21.81 41.01
N THR A 24 6.11 -22.18 42.23
CA THR A 24 5.43 -21.55 43.37
C THR A 24 6.06 -20.24 43.83
N MET A 25 5.17 -19.41 44.39
CA MET A 25 5.49 -18.20 45.17
C MET A 25 6.38 -18.52 46.38
N GLU A 26 7.34 -17.65 46.64
CA GLU A 26 7.80 -17.37 48.03
C GLU A 26 8.09 -15.87 48.24
N THR A 27 7.84 -15.45 49.43
CA THR A 27 7.54 -14.20 50.09
C THR A 27 8.75 -13.33 50.47
N ILE A 28 8.54 -11.96 50.38
CA ILE A 28 8.79 -10.90 51.40
C ILE A 28 10.28 -10.49 51.67
N PRO A 29 10.63 -9.25 52.15
CA PRO A 29 9.86 -8.24 52.84
C PRO A 29 10.08 -6.74 52.52
N PHE A 30 9.10 -5.94 53.01
CA PHE A 30 9.17 -4.52 53.40
C PHE A 30 10.54 -4.00 53.87
N LEU A 31 10.92 -2.80 53.32
CA LEU A 31 11.54 -1.66 54.03
C LEU A 31 12.03 -0.65 52.98
N TYR A 32 11.37 0.48 52.88
CA TYR A 32 11.91 1.86 52.86
C TYR A 32 10.79 2.83 52.47
N LEU A 33 10.05 3.17 53.52
CA LEU A 33 9.24 4.38 53.54
C LEU A 33 10.10 5.40 54.31
N SER A 34 10.66 6.40 53.63
CA SER A 34 11.10 7.68 54.14
C SER A 34 12.27 8.24 53.33
N LEU A 35 11.95 8.92 52.26
CA LEU A 35 12.71 10.07 51.75
C LEU A 35 11.95 10.74 50.58
N LEU A 36 10.86 11.40 50.93
CA LEU A 36 10.09 12.18 49.94
C LEU A 36 9.41 13.36 50.65
N LEU A 37 10.22 14.34 51.00
CA LEU A 37 9.75 15.68 51.32
C LEU A 37 10.96 16.61 51.27
N LEU A 38 11.33 17.04 50.09
CA LEU A 38 12.02 18.32 49.78
C LEU A 38 12.30 18.34 48.27
N LEU A 39 11.47 19.04 47.55
CA LEU A 39 11.76 19.79 46.32
C LEU A 39 10.47 20.06 45.56
N THR A 40 9.57 20.76 46.23
CA THR A 40 8.51 21.51 45.53
C THR A 40 8.99 22.94 45.34
N VAL A 41 9.57 23.26 44.26
CA VAL A 41 9.51 24.53 43.51
C VAL A 41 10.28 24.30 42.20
N ILE A 42 9.61 23.74 41.21
CA ILE A 42 10.00 23.96 39.84
C ILE A 42 8.72 24.37 39.13
N SER A 43 8.79 25.55 38.58
CA SER A 43 7.78 26.27 37.79
C SER A 43 6.98 25.37 36.88
N THR A 44 5.67 25.34 37.07
CA THR A 44 4.71 24.87 36.10
C THR A 44 4.71 25.83 34.91
N VAL A 45 5.63 25.62 33.98
CA VAL A 45 5.37 26.03 32.61
C VAL A 45 4.40 24.99 32.05
N SER A 46 3.14 25.29 32.15
CA SER A 46 2.08 24.62 31.40
C SER A 46 2.35 24.88 29.91
N GLU A 47 3.14 24.02 29.28
CA GLU A 47 3.01 23.82 27.85
C GLU A 47 1.64 23.18 27.65
N ALA A 48 0.65 24.02 27.48
CA ALA A 48 -0.55 23.67 26.76
C ALA A 48 -0.09 23.24 25.35
N SER A 49 0.20 21.95 25.18
CA SER A 49 0.26 21.33 23.87
C SER A 49 -1.14 21.43 23.30
N SER A 50 -1.47 22.59 22.72
CA SER A 50 -2.56 22.72 21.80
C SER A 50 -2.21 21.82 20.62
N SER A 51 -2.69 20.55 20.69
CA SER A 51 -2.79 19.72 19.51
C SER A 51 -3.47 20.57 18.45
N PRO A 52 -2.84 20.90 17.30
CA PRO A 52 -3.51 21.67 16.28
C PRO A 52 -4.79 20.88 15.94
N SER A 53 -5.93 21.50 16.11
CA SER A 53 -7.21 20.96 15.68
C SER A 53 -7.06 20.73 14.16
N LEU A 54 -6.88 19.49 13.77
CA LEU A 54 -6.88 19.07 12.37
C LEU A 54 -8.31 19.24 11.85
N CYS A 55 -8.68 20.48 11.65
CA CYS A 55 -9.72 20.80 10.70
C CYS A 55 -9.24 20.24 9.38
N VAL A 56 -9.91 19.24 8.85
CA VAL A 56 -9.74 18.83 7.46
C VAL A 56 -10.32 19.98 6.62
N SER A 57 -9.56 21.08 6.54
CA SER A 57 -9.71 22.01 5.44
C SER A 57 -9.31 21.23 4.18
N ASP A 58 -9.86 21.60 3.04
CA ASP A 58 -9.48 21.06 1.72
C ASP A 58 -7.97 21.26 1.41
N SER A 59 -7.21 21.82 2.34
CA SER A 59 -5.78 22.19 2.35
C SER A 59 -4.86 21.16 3.05
N GLY A 60 -5.20 19.87 3.10
CA GLY A 60 -4.30 18.83 3.62
C GLY A 60 -2.92 18.83 2.95
N PRO A 61 -1.91 18.17 3.55
CA PRO A 61 -0.53 18.24 3.09
C PRO A 61 -0.41 17.87 1.60
N VAL A 62 0.48 18.56 0.89
CA VAL A 62 0.79 18.34 -0.52
C VAL A 62 2.30 18.23 -0.67
N ARG A 63 2.77 17.15 -1.28
CA ARG A 63 4.17 16.98 -1.65
C ARG A 63 4.49 17.87 -2.85
N PRO A 64 5.67 18.53 -2.89
CA PRO A 64 6.08 19.27 -4.07
C PRO A 64 6.33 18.34 -5.26
N THR A 65 6.06 18.83 -6.46
CA THR A 65 6.47 18.18 -7.71
C THR A 65 7.88 18.62 -8.11
N THR A 66 8.53 17.85 -8.99
CA THR A 66 9.83 18.21 -9.56
C THR A 66 9.66 19.02 -10.86
N PRO A 67 10.66 19.86 -11.26
CA PRO A 67 10.64 20.51 -12.57
C PRO A 67 10.49 19.51 -13.72
N LEU A 68 11.21 18.39 -13.67
CA LEU A 68 11.09 17.31 -14.66
C LEU A 68 9.65 16.82 -14.81
N LEU A 69 8.95 16.55 -13.70
CA LEU A 69 7.56 16.07 -13.76
C LEU A 69 6.62 17.14 -14.37
N ASN A 70 6.84 18.41 -14.10
CA ASN A 70 6.06 19.47 -14.73
C ASN A 70 6.26 19.50 -16.25
N PHE A 71 7.49 19.34 -16.70
CA PHE A 71 7.82 19.25 -18.12
C PHE A 71 7.19 18.00 -18.77
N LEU A 72 7.33 16.85 -18.17
CA LEU A 72 6.77 15.60 -18.70
C LEU A 72 5.24 15.62 -18.77
N GLN A 73 4.56 16.36 -17.88
CA GLN A 73 3.11 16.58 -17.99
C GLN A 73 2.76 17.46 -19.21
N ARG A 74 3.55 18.49 -19.54
CA ARG A 74 3.38 19.30 -20.75
C ARG A 74 3.54 18.42 -22.01
N LEU A 75 4.57 17.59 -22.04
CA LEU A 75 4.81 16.61 -23.12
C LEU A 75 3.63 15.63 -23.25
N GLN A 76 3.12 15.11 -22.13
CA GLN A 76 1.97 14.22 -22.07
C GLN A 76 0.71 14.88 -22.66
N GLU A 77 0.45 16.15 -22.33
CA GLU A 77 -0.69 16.91 -22.86
C GLU A 77 -0.59 17.07 -24.38
N THR A 78 0.58 17.45 -24.88
CA THR A 78 0.82 17.55 -26.33
C THR A 78 0.64 16.21 -27.02
N ALA A 79 1.15 15.14 -26.42
CA ALA A 79 0.99 13.79 -26.97
C ALA A 79 -0.49 13.34 -27.00
N PHE A 80 -1.25 13.66 -25.96
CA PHE A 80 -2.69 13.39 -25.92
C PHE A 80 -3.44 14.09 -27.07
N LEU A 81 -3.14 15.37 -27.30
CA LEU A 81 -3.72 16.14 -28.41
C LEU A 81 -3.31 15.60 -29.78
N THR A 82 -2.06 15.13 -29.91
CA THR A 82 -1.49 14.65 -31.17
C THR A 82 -1.98 13.25 -31.55
N PHE A 83 -2.02 12.31 -30.58
CA PHE A 83 -2.38 10.89 -30.85
C PHE A 83 -3.86 10.58 -30.64
N GLY A 84 -4.59 11.39 -29.87
CA GLY A 84 -5.96 11.13 -29.45
C GLY A 84 -6.06 10.00 -28.42
N LYS A 85 -7.18 9.94 -27.73
CA LYS A 85 -7.44 9.07 -26.57
C LYS A 85 -7.15 7.58 -26.80
N THR A 86 -7.45 7.05 -27.98
CA THR A 86 -7.36 5.61 -28.28
C THR A 86 -5.95 5.08 -28.53
N LYS A 87 -4.99 5.96 -28.83
CA LYS A 87 -3.60 5.62 -29.15
C LYS A 87 -2.60 6.21 -28.17
N PHE A 88 -3.09 6.62 -27.01
CA PHE A 88 -2.33 7.35 -26.01
C PHE A 88 -2.24 6.57 -24.70
N ASP A 89 -1.02 6.42 -24.17
CA ASP A 89 -0.77 5.94 -22.81
C ASP A 89 -0.04 7.04 -22.02
N PRO A 90 -0.71 7.69 -21.04
CA PRO A 90 -0.12 8.79 -20.29
C PRO A 90 1.15 8.39 -19.53
N LYS A 91 1.19 7.16 -18.99
CA LYS A 91 2.32 6.66 -18.21
C LYS A 91 3.60 6.58 -19.04
N LEU A 92 3.49 6.28 -20.33
CA LEU A 92 4.64 6.21 -21.23
C LEU A 92 5.48 7.50 -21.14
N TYR A 93 4.83 8.67 -21.16
CA TYR A 93 5.51 9.98 -21.23
C TYR A 93 6.15 10.41 -19.92
N VAL A 94 5.68 9.94 -18.77
CA VAL A 94 6.29 10.24 -17.48
C VAL A 94 7.38 9.24 -17.08
N ASP A 95 7.54 8.17 -17.87
CA ASP A 95 8.58 7.15 -17.66
C ASP A 95 9.81 7.35 -18.55
N LEU A 96 9.81 8.37 -19.42
CA LEU A 96 10.91 8.65 -20.34
C LEU A 96 12.08 9.33 -19.60
N PRO A 97 13.30 8.72 -19.57
CA PRO A 97 14.50 9.40 -19.12
C PRO A 97 14.96 10.45 -20.14
N LEU A 98 15.51 11.56 -19.69
CA LEU A 98 16.11 12.57 -20.55
C LEU A 98 17.50 12.15 -21.01
N LYS A 99 17.83 12.45 -22.29
CA LYS A 99 19.19 12.33 -22.85
C LYS A 99 20.07 13.54 -22.54
N TYR A 100 19.44 14.71 -22.35
CA TYR A 100 20.10 15.99 -22.13
C TYR A 100 19.53 16.63 -20.86
N ASN A 101 20.17 17.71 -20.41
CA ASN A 101 19.64 18.47 -19.29
C ASN A 101 18.21 18.98 -19.57
N LEU A 102 17.48 19.29 -18.49
CA LEU A 102 16.08 19.69 -18.58
C LEU A 102 15.90 20.98 -19.40
N SER A 103 16.80 21.95 -19.23
CA SER A 103 16.71 23.25 -19.93
C SER A 103 16.77 23.11 -21.45
N ASP A 104 17.73 22.32 -21.96
CA ASP A 104 17.90 22.10 -23.40
C ASP A 104 16.70 21.31 -23.99
N SER A 105 16.20 20.37 -23.20
CA SER A 105 15.04 19.57 -23.58
C SER A 105 13.77 20.42 -23.62
N GLU A 106 13.54 21.30 -22.66
CA GLU A 106 12.43 22.25 -22.65
C GLU A 106 12.53 23.27 -23.79
N GLU A 107 13.72 23.83 -24.04
CA GLU A 107 13.93 24.75 -25.16
C GLU A 107 13.61 24.08 -26.53
N GLY A 108 14.06 22.83 -26.71
CA GLY A 108 13.74 22.05 -27.91
C GLY A 108 12.22 21.81 -28.05
N PHE A 109 11.55 21.53 -26.97
CA PHE A 109 10.09 21.35 -26.94
C PHE A 109 9.34 22.64 -27.25
N ASP A 110 9.75 23.75 -26.65
CA ASP A 110 9.13 25.06 -26.88
C ASP A 110 9.33 25.54 -28.32
N LYS A 111 10.47 25.21 -28.96
CA LYS A 111 10.67 25.42 -30.40
C LYS A 111 9.69 24.58 -31.22
N LEU A 112 9.55 23.30 -30.91
CA LEU A 112 8.62 22.40 -31.59
C LEU A 112 7.17 22.94 -31.55
N VAL A 113 6.69 23.31 -30.37
CA VAL A 113 5.32 23.81 -30.18
C VAL A 113 5.11 25.14 -30.93
N ARG A 114 6.09 26.06 -30.90
CA ARG A 114 6.03 27.33 -31.63
C ARG A 114 5.97 27.14 -33.14
N TYR A 115 6.86 26.33 -33.71
CA TYR A 115 6.89 26.08 -35.16
C TYR A 115 5.64 25.35 -35.70
N SER A 116 4.97 24.62 -34.82
CA SER A 116 3.73 23.88 -35.16
C SER A 116 2.46 24.71 -34.90
N ASN A 117 2.57 25.98 -34.51
CA ASN A 117 1.42 26.81 -34.12
C ASN A 117 0.52 26.12 -33.05
N GLY A 118 1.12 25.34 -32.15
CA GLY A 118 0.43 24.55 -31.13
C GLY A 118 -0.19 23.23 -31.61
N SER A 119 -0.17 22.93 -32.93
CA SER A 119 -0.70 21.69 -33.48
C SER A 119 0.44 20.77 -33.96
N VAL A 120 1.07 20.10 -33.02
CA VAL A 120 2.24 19.24 -33.27
C VAL A 120 1.84 18.00 -34.07
N SER A 121 2.53 17.71 -35.19
CA SER A 121 2.29 16.51 -35.97
C SER A 121 2.83 15.25 -35.29
N VAL A 122 2.23 14.09 -35.55
CA VAL A 122 2.70 12.77 -35.08
C VAL A 122 4.19 12.54 -35.41
N LYS A 123 4.60 12.93 -36.61
CA LYS A 123 5.98 12.78 -37.09
C LYS A 123 6.95 13.63 -36.28
N ASP A 124 6.61 14.90 -36.07
CA ASP A 124 7.51 15.83 -35.38
C ASP A 124 7.61 15.53 -33.88
N LEU A 125 6.49 15.12 -33.25
CA LEU A 125 6.50 14.70 -31.87
C LEU A 125 7.35 13.44 -31.65
N ARG A 126 7.21 12.43 -32.53
CA ARG A 126 8.06 11.23 -32.47
C ARG A 126 9.54 11.56 -32.61
N LYS A 127 9.87 12.39 -33.61
CA LYS A 127 11.27 12.83 -33.83
C LYS A 127 11.81 13.59 -32.61
N TYR A 128 10.99 14.42 -31.99
CA TYR A 128 11.38 15.11 -30.76
C TYR A 128 11.66 14.11 -29.63
N VAL A 129 10.75 13.19 -29.37
CA VAL A 129 10.92 12.15 -28.31
C VAL A 129 12.17 11.30 -28.59
N GLU A 130 12.38 10.84 -29.82
CA GLU A 130 13.57 10.07 -30.21
C GLU A 130 14.87 10.84 -30.00
N ASN A 131 14.88 12.15 -30.23
CA ASN A 131 16.08 12.98 -30.08
C ASN A 131 16.40 13.28 -28.61
N TYR A 132 15.41 13.57 -27.78
CA TYR A 132 15.62 14.12 -26.42
C TYR A 132 15.43 13.11 -25.29
N PHE A 133 14.87 11.92 -25.56
CA PHE A 133 14.58 10.92 -24.53
C PHE A 133 15.13 9.55 -24.89
N GLU A 134 15.48 8.80 -23.85
CA GLU A 134 15.65 7.35 -23.93
C GLU A 134 14.31 6.63 -23.91
N GLY A 135 14.30 5.34 -24.26
CA GLY A 135 13.10 4.53 -24.17
C GLY A 135 12.60 4.35 -22.74
N PRO A 136 11.28 4.21 -22.54
CA PRO A 136 10.73 4.04 -21.18
C PRO A 136 11.24 2.73 -20.58
N GLY A 137 11.93 2.85 -19.43
CA GLY A 137 12.54 1.74 -18.69
C GLY A 137 13.94 1.34 -19.14
N GLU A 138 14.61 2.10 -20.01
CA GLU A 138 16.04 1.89 -20.31
C GLU A 138 16.95 2.21 -19.13
N ASP A 139 16.46 2.97 -18.16
CA ASP A 139 17.08 3.20 -16.85
C ASP A 139 16.94 2.01 -15.88
N LEU A 140 16.35 0.88 -16.32
CA LEU A 140 16.27 -0.41 -15.65
C LEU A 140 17.00 -1.48 -16.46
N VAL A 141 18.22 -1.78 -16.05
CA VAL A 141 19.03 -2.79 -16.72
C VAL A 141 18.68 -4.20 -16.26
N TYR A 142 18.79 -5.18 -17.16
CA TYR A 142 18.59 -6.57 -16.82
C TYR A 142 19.65 -7.03 -15.78
N ARG A 143 19.19 -7.73 -14.75
CA ARG A 143 20.07 -8.35 -13.75
C ARG A 143 19.52 -9.71 -13.37
N GLU A 144 20.27 -10.77 -13.68
CA GLU A 144 19.90 -12.11 -13.24
C GLU A 144 19.98 -12.22 -11.71
N PRO A 145 18.94 -12.74 -11.01
CA PRO A 145 19.03 -12.95 -9.57
C PRO A 145 20.10 -13.98 -9.22
N GLU A 146 20.95 -13.66 -8.25
CA GLU A 146 22.08 -14.53 -7.85
C GLU A 146 21.64 -15.86 -7.25
N ASP A 147 20.46 -15.88 -6.62
CA ASP A 147 19.86 -17.08 -6.03
C ASP A 147 18.88 -17.80 -6.99
N PHE A 148 18.84 -17.43 -8.27
CA PHE A 148 18.05 -18.13 -9.27
C PHE A 148 18.67 -19.47 -9.65
N ALA A 149 17.88 -20.54 -9.54
CA ALA A 149 18.25 -21.86 -10.03
C ALA A 149 17.14 -22.38 -10.95
N PRO A 150 17.44 -22.84 -12.20
CA PRO A 150 16.40 -23.29 -13.15
C PRO A 150 15.48 -24.40 -12.61
N LYS A 151 16.02 -25.25 -11.71
CA LYS A 151 15.28 -26.31 -11.00
C LYS A 151 15.67 -26.30 -9.52
N PRO A 152 15.05 -25.43 -8.70
CA PRO A 152 15.46 -25.30 -7.29
C PRO A 152 15.26 -26.62 -6.53
N LYS A 153 16.24 -27.00 -5.72
CA LYS A 153 16.16 -28.19 -4.89
C LYS A 153 14.97 -28.07 -3.91
N GLY A 154 14.11 -29.10 -3.90
CA GLY A 154 12.91 -29.08 -3.07
C GLY A 154 11.80 -28.12 -3.55
N PHE A 155 11.85 -27.72 -4.82
CA PHE A 155 10.76 -26.97 -5.44
C PHE A 155 9.56 -27.89 -5.69
N LEU A 156 8.40 -27.52 -5.16
CA LEU A 156 7.12 -28.23 -5.27
C LEU A 156 7.22 -29.76 -5.02
N PRO A 157 7.80 -30.22 -3.88
CA PRO A 157 8.09 -31.63 -3.66
C PRO A 157 6.82 -32.51 -3.57
N LYS A 158 5.67 -31.90 -3.23
CA LYS A 158 4.37 -32.57 -3.10
C LYS A 158 3.55 -32.60 -4.40
N VAL A 159 3.98 -31.90 -5.44
CA VAL A 159 3.28 -31.89 -6.73
C VAL A 159 3.72 -33.10 -7.55
N LYS A 160 2.84 -34.09 -7.67
CA LYS A 160 3.11 -35.32 -8.40
C LYS A 160 2.79 -35.23 -9.90
N ASN A 161 1.83 -34.40 -10.28
CA ASN A 161 1.43 -34.20 -11.68
C ASN A 161 2.55 -33.52 -12.46
N GLU A 162 3.04 -34.15 -13.52
CA GLU A 162 4.18 -33.69 -14.31
C GLU A 162 3.86 -32.43 -15.12
N GLU A 163 2.64 -32.29 -15.66
CA GLU A 163 2.23 -31.10 -16.41
C GLU A 163 2.18 -29.88 -15.50
N VAL A 164 1.60 -30.03 -14.30
CA VAL A 164 1.56 -28.94 -13.29
C VAL A 164 2.97 -28.56 -12.86
N ARG A 165 3.87 -29.54 -12.70
CA ARG A 165 5.27 -29.29 -12.37
C ARG A 165 6.00 -28.57 -13.50
N SER A 166 5.81 -28.99 -14.75
CA SER A 166 6.38 -28.36 -15.95
C SER A 166 5.89 -26.92 -16.08
N TRP A 167 4.58 -26.70 -15.92
CA TRP A 167 4.00 -25.35 -15.93
C TRP A 167 4.57 -24.48 -14.81
N ALA A 168 4.67 -24.99 -13.60
CA ALA A 168 5.23 -24.26 -12.47
C ALA A 168 6.71 -23.88 -12.69
N LEU A 169 7.51 -24.72 -13.36
CA LEU A 169 8.88 -24.37 -13.73
C LEU A 169 8.94 -23.27 -14.81
N LYS A 170 8.00 -23.25 -15.75
CA LYS A 170 7.87 -22.13 -16.71
C LYS A 170 7.52 -20.82 -15.99
N VAL A 171 6.57 -20.85 -15.04
CA VAL A 171 6.24 -19.68 -14.22
C VAL A 171 7.44 -19.24 -13.38
N HIS A 172 8.14 -20.19 -12.76
CA HIS A 172 9.38 -19.90 -12.01
C HIS A 172 10.44 -19.22 -12.87
N SER A 173 10.60 -19.60 -14.13
CA SER A 173 11.59 -18.98 -15.02
C SER A 173 11.31 -17.49 -15.32
N LEU A 174 10.07 -17.02 -15.10
CA LEU A 174 9.72 -15.61 -15.30
C LEU A 174 10.43 -14.68 -14.31
N TRP A 175 10.82 -15.17 -13.11
CA TRP A 175 11.57 -14.36 -12.15
C TRP A 175 12.87 -13.81 -12.75
N LYS A 176 13.59 -14.64 -13.52
CA LYS A 176 14.76 -14.21 -14.27
C LYS A 176 14.42 -13.09 -15.26
N ASN A 177 13.33 -13.25 -16.02
CA ASN A 177 12.94 -12.30 -17.06
C ASN A 177 12.43 -10.96 -16.52
N LEU A 178 11.89 -10.94 -15.29
CA LEU A 178 11.33 -9.76 -14.64
C LEU A 178 12.33 -9.04 -13.71
N SER A 179 13.54 -9.62 -13.54
CA SER A 179 14.55 -9.05 -12.66
C SER A 179 15.28 -7.89 -13.34
N ARG A 180 15.46 -6.80 -12.59
CA ARG A 180 16.10 -5.57 -13.06
C ARG A 180 16.96 -4.97 -11.96
N GLN A 181 17.94 -4.18 -12.38
CA GLN A 181 18.73 -3.27 -11.54
C GLN A 181 18.45 -1.84 -12.01
N VAL A 182 18.23 -0.92 -11.08
CA VAL A 182 18.22 0.51 -11.42
C VAL A 182 19.62 0.90 -11.88
N SER A 183 19.71 1.58 -13.02
CA SER A 183 20.99 2.02 -13.58
C SER A 183 21.71 2.98 -12.62
N ASP A 184 23.03 2.90 -12.56
CA ASP A 184 23.86 3.82 -11.77
C ASP A 184 23.72 5.28 -12.23
N GLU A 185 23.36 5.50 -13.50
CA GLU A 185 23.10 6.83 -14.06
C GLU A 185 21.95 7.55 -13.34
N VAL A 186 20.93 6.80 -12.87
CA VAL A 186 19.83 7.35 -12.07
C VAL A 186 20.33 7.98 -10.76
N SER A 187 21.37 7.39 -10.17
CA SER A 187 22.00 7.95 -8.95
C SER A 187 22.94 9.11 -9.23
N LYS A 188 23.61 9.11 -10.41
CA LYS A 188 24.55 10.16 -10.81
C LYS A 188 23.84 11.42 -11.31
N GLN A 189 22.74 11.25 -12.03
CA GLN A 189 21.97 12.32 -12.67
C GLN A 189 20.46 12.18 -12.39
N PRO A 190 20.04 12.24 -11.10
CA PRO A 190 18.66 11.96 -10.70
C PRO A 190 17.65 12.98 -11.29
N GLU A 191 18.11 14.15 -11.71
CA GLU A 191 17.29 15.18 -12.35
C GLU A 191 16.82 14.80 -13.77
N LEU A 192 17.46 13.81 -14.40
CA LEU A 192 17.08 13.30 -15.73
C LEU A 192 16.07 12.15 -15.67
N HIS A 193 15.80 11.62 -14.49
CA HIS A 193 15.02 10.41 -14.30
C HIS A 193 13.81 10.62 -13.38
N THR A 194 12.71 9.94 -13.68
CA THR A 194 11.61 9.80 -12.71
C THR A 194 11.75 8.55 -11.85
N LEU A 195 12.57 7.60 -12.27
CA LEU A 195 12.92 6.42 -11.47
C LEU A 195 13.74 6.86 -10.24
N ILE A 196 13.51 6.21 -9.11
CA ILE A 196 14.23 6.48 -7.86
C ILE A 196 15.34 5.45 -7.70
N PRO A 197 16.56 5.88 -7.31
CA PRO A 197 17.66 4.96 -7.01
C PRO A 197 17.27 3.93 -5.95
N LEU A 198 17.59 2.67 -6.20
CA LEU A 198 17.37 1.56 -5.27
C LEU A 198 18.66 0.78 -5.07
N PRO A 199 18.99 0.39 -3.81
CA PRO A 199 20.28 -0.22 -3.50
C PRO A 199 20.43 -1.67 -4.01
N ASN A 200 19.32 -2.35 -4.34
CA ASN A 200 19.35 -3.76 -4.73
C ASN A 200 18.54 -4.01 -6.01
N PRO A 201 18.77 -5.15 -6.70
CA PRO A 201 17.92 -5.59 -7.79
C PRO A 201 16.44 -5.71 -7.37
N VAL A 202 15.55 -5.65 -8.34
CA VAL A 202 14.10 -5.64 -8.18
C VAL A 202 13.45 -6.66 -9.11
N ILE A 203 12.24 -7.08 -8.76
CA ILE A 203 11.32 -7.77 -9.68
C ILE A 203 10.23 -6.78 -10.06
N ILE A 204 10.11 -6.49 -11.35
CA ILE A 204 9.06 -5.60 -11.87
C ILE A 204 7.81 -6.43 -12.27
N PRO A 205 6.61 -5.84 -12.24
CA PRO A 205 5.41 -6.51 -12.76
C PRO A 205 5.49 -6.83 -14.26
N GLY A 206 6.20 -5.99 -15.02
CA GLY A 206 6.41 -6.17 -16.45
C GLY A 206 5.48 -5.34 -17.33
N SER A 207 5.62 -5.48 -18.67
CA SER A 207 4.90 -4.68 -19.64
C SER A 207 5.11 -3.18 -19.43
N ARG A 208 4.05 -2.39 -19.27
CA ARG A 208 4.12 -0.95 -19.01
C ARG A 208 4.52 -0.58 -17.56
N PHE A 209 4.52 -1.54 -16.63
CA PHE A 209 4.84 -1.33 -15.22
C PHE A 209 6.32 -1.67 -14.97
N ARG A 210 7.18 -0.66 -15.14
CA ARG A 210 8.65 -0.77 -15.12
C ARG A 210 9.24 -0.12 -13.88
N GLU A 211 8.69 -0.45 -12.71
CA GLU A 211 9.17 -0.04 -11.39
C GLU A 211 8.71 -1.03 -10.33
N VAL A 212 9.27 -0.92 -9.12
CA VAL A 212 8.76 -1.63 -7.94
C VAL A 212 7.46 -0.97 -7.49
N TYR A 213 6.46 -1.79 -7.18
CA TYR A 213 5.24 -1.38 -6.48
C TYR A 213 5.19 -1.99 -5.10
N TYR A 214 4.66 -1.25 -4.13
CA TYR A 214 4.78 -1.61 -2.73
C TYR A 214 3.99 -2.88 -2.38
N TRP A 215 2.65 -2.85 -2.45
CA TRP A 215 1.88 -4.00 -1.97
C TRP A 215 1.97 -5.21 -2.92
N ASP A 216 2.20 -4.99 -4.22
CA ASP A 216 2.49 -6.03 -5.21
C ASP A 216 3.69 -6.87 -4.80
N SER A 217 4.71 -6.23 -4.20
CA SER A 217 5.92 -6.90 -3.71
C SER A 217 5.63 -7.98 -2.68
N TYR A 218 4.53 -7.92 -1.93
CA TYR A 218 4.15 -8.99 -1.01
C TYR A 218 3.89 -10.31 -1.75
N TRP A 219 3.16 -10.25 -2.86
CA TRP A 219 2.84 -11.43 -3.68
C TRP A 219 4.08 -11.94 -4.40
N VAL A 220 4.91 -11.02 -4.91
CA VAL A 220 6.21 -11.33 -5.50
C VAL A 220 7.09 -12.07 -4.49
N ILE A 221 7.23 -11.55 -3.27
CA ILE A 221 8.03 -12.18 -2.20
C ILE A 221 7.51 -13.58 -1.88
N ARG A 222 6.21 -13.79 -1.75
CA ARG A 222 5.64 -15.12 -1.53
C ARG A 222 5.97 -16.09 -2.65
N GLY A 223 5.94 -15.62 -3.91
CA GLY A 223 6.36 -16.39 -5.08
C GLY A 223 7.85 -16.73 -5.06
N LEU A 224 8.71 -15.76 -4.73
CA LEU A 224 10.15 -15.95 -4.59
C LEU A 224 10.49 -16.95 -3.47
N LEU A 225 9.83 -16.86 -2.32
CA LEU A 225 10.00 -17.80 -1.22
C LEU A 225 9.57 -19.23 -1.61
N ALA A 226 8.48 -19.38 -2.36
CA ALA A 226 8.08 -20.66 -2.93
C ALA A 226 9.14 -21.18 -3.92
N SER A 227 9.75 -20.31 -4.68
CA SER A 227 10.83 -20.57 -5.65
C SER A 227 12.21 -20.72 -5.01
N LYS A 228 12.35 -20.64 -3.68
CA LYS A 228 13.60 -20.70 -2.91
C LYS A 228 14.59 -19.55 -3.16
N MET A 229 14.09 -18.44 -3.67
CA MET A 229 14.86 -17.22 -3.95
C MET A 229 14.78 -16.28 -2.74
N TYR A 230 15.52 -16.63 -1.68
CA TYR A 230 15.42 -15.96 -0.38
C TYR A 230 16.16 -14.63 -0.34
N ASP A 231 17.29 -14.53 -1.02
CA ASP A 231 18.11 -13.32 -1.00
C ASP A 231 17.51 -12.26 -1.92
N THR A 232 16.94 -12.66 -3.06
CA THR A 232 16.13 -11.76 -3.90
C THR A 232 14.92 -11.22 -3.12
N ALA A 233 14.23 -12.06 -2.33
CA ALA A 233 13.12 -11.61 -1.48
C ALA A 233 13.56 -10.58 -0.42
N LYS A 234 14.70 -10.80 0.25
CA LYS A 234 15.27 -9.84 1.21
C LYS A 234 15.71 -8.53 0.52
N ALA A 235 16.25 -8.62 -0.69
CA ALA A 235 16.66 -7.45 -1.48
C ALA A 235 15.48 -6.51 -1.76
N ILE A 236 14.32 -7.05 -2.13
CA ILE A 236 13.09 -6.26 -2.33
C ILE A 236 12.69 -5.55 -1.03
N VAL A 237 12.67 -6.25 0.10
CA VAL A 237 12.35 -5.64 1.41
C VAL A 237 13.34 -4.52 1.75
N ASN A 238 14.64 -4.72 1.53
CA ASN A 238 15.65 -3.70 1.77
C ASN A 238 15.44 -2.45 0.90
N ASN A 239 15.00 -2.62 -0.36
CA ASN A 239 14.61 -1.50 -1.22
C ASN A 239 13.41 -0.73 -0.65
N LEU A 240 12.35 -1.42 -0.20
CA LEU A 240 11.18 -0.79 0.41
C LEU A 240 11.54 -0.06 1.71
N ILE A 241 12.43 -0.63 2.52
CA ILE A 241 12.97 0.01 3.73
C ILE A 241 13.75 1.27 3.36
N SER A 242 14.59 1.26 2.33
CA SER A 242 15.33 2.45 1.90
C SER A 242 14.39 3.59 1.47
N LEU A 243 13.30 3.29 0.78
CA LEU A 243 12.26 4.27 0.44
C LEU A 243 11.58 4.83 1.70
N LEU A 244 11.24 3.98 2.65
CA LEU A 244 10.67 4.40 3.93
C LEU A 244 11.61 5.30 4.72
N GLU A 245 12.91 5.00 4.75
CA GLU A 245 13.91 5.82 5.45
C GLU A 245 14.07 7.19 4.80
N GLN A 246 14.09 7.26 3.49
CA GLN A 246 14.27 8.50 2.73
C GLN A 246 13.02 9.39 2.73
N TYR A 247 11.83 8.81 2.55
CA TYR A 247 10.59 9.56 2.33
C TYR A 247 9.64 9.61 3.54
N GLY A 248 9.91 8.82 4.59
CA GLY A 248 9.08 8.74 5.81
C GLY A 248 7.90 7.77 5.69
N HIS A 249 7.69 7.18 4.53
CA HIS A 249 6.71 6.12 4.26
C HIS A 249 7.18 5.28 3.06
N VAL A 250 6.66 4.08 2.91
CA VAL A 250 6.88 3.28 1.71
C VAL A 250 6.06 3.89 0.58
N LEU A 251 6.72 4.23 -0.52
CA LEU A 251 6.07 4.84 -1.67
C LEU A 251 5.15 3.83 -2.38
N ASN A 252 4.10 4.32 -3.02
CA ASN A 252 3.24 3.52 -3.90
C ASN A 252 4.04 2.71 -4.93
N GLY A 253 5.04 3.35 -5.54
CA GLY A 253 6.03 2.74 -6.42
C GLY A 253 7.33 3.55 -6.43
N ALA A 254 8.40 2.99 -6.95
CA ALA A 254 9.74 3.60 -6.93
C ALA A 254 9.94 4.64 -8.05
N ARG A 255 9.04 5.62 -8.14
CA ARG A 255 9.11 6.75 -9.08
C ARG A 255 8.82 8.08 -8.39
N ALA A 256 9.39 9.16 -8.89
CA ALA A 256 9.28 10.51 -8.33
C ALA A 256 7.80 10.99 -8.21
N TYR A 257 6.94 10.58 -9.11
CA TYR A 257 5.51 10.93 -9.06
C TYR A 257 4.69 10.11 -8.05
N TYR A 258 5.28 9.09 -7.42
CA TYR A 258 4.69 8.29 -6.36
C TYR A 258 5.08 8.72 -4.95
N THR A 259 5.89 9.78 -4.79
CA THR A 259 6.35 10.25 -3.47
C THR A 259 5.24 10.84 -2.59
N ASN A 260 4.06 11.04 -3.16
CA ASN A 260 2.92 11.71 -2.52
C ASN A 260 1.91 10.74 -1.87
N ARG A 261 2.10 9.42 -2.01
CA ARG A 261 1.21 8.40 -1.48
C ARG A 261 1.90 7.05 -1.27
N SER A 262 1.31 6.23 -0.42
CA SER A 262 1.72 4.86 -0.17
C SER A 262 0.80 3.86 -0.92
N GLN A 263 0.80 2.62 -0.47
CA GLN A 263 -0.14 1.54 -0.82
C GLN A 263 -0.49 0.74 0.46
N PRO A 264 -1.40 -0.26 0.42
CA PRO A 264 -1.75 -1.06 1.59
C PRO A 264 -0.51 -1.62 2.31
N PRO A 265 -0.40 -1.43 3.65
CA PRO A 265 0.83 -1.68 4.40
C PRO A 265 1.08 -3.16 4.65
N LEU A 266 1.91 -3.79 3.82
CA LEU A 266 2.25 -5.21 3.89
C LEU A 266 3.75 -5.48 4.16
N LEU A 267 4.55 -4.46 4.48
CA LEU A 267 6.00 -4.62 4.71
C LEU A 267 6.27 -5.56 5.90
N SER A 268 5.50 -5.45 6.99
CA SER A 268 5.64 -6.32 8.15
C SER A 268 5.34 -7.79 7.81
N ALA A 269 4.31 -8.02 6.99
CA ALA A 269 3.97 -9.35 6.50
C ALA A 269 5.08 -9.93 5.61
N MET A 270 5.72 -9.10 4.76
CA MET A 270 6.87 -9.51 3.94
C MET A 270 8.04 -9.98 4.81
N VAL A 271 8.40 -9.20 5.83
CA VAL A 271 9.48 -9.55 6.78
C VAL A 271 9.13 -10.81 7.58
N SER A 272 7.88 -10.93 8.03
CA SER A 272 7.38 -12.09 8.78
C SER A 272 7.44 -13.38 7.94
N GLU A 273 7.00 -13.32 6.66
CA GLU A 273 7.08 -14.46 5.74
C GLU A 273 8.53 -14.89 5.45
N ILE A 274 9.43 -13.93 5.24
CA ILE A 274 10.86 -14.22 5.04
C ILE A 274 11.45 -14.87 6.31
N TYR A 275 11.15 -14.32 7.50
CA TYR A 275 11.62 -14.89 8.76
C TYR A 275 11.11 -16.32 8.96
N LYS A 276 9.81 -16.57 8.78
CA LYS A 276 9.19 -17.90 8.89
C LYS A 276 9.85 -18.95 7.96
N ARG A 277 10.36 -18.52 6.81
CA ARG A 277 11.02 -19.40 5.83
C ARG A 277 12.51 -19.59 6.05
N THR A 278 13.19 -18.60 6.56
CA THR A 278 14.66 -18.56 6.62
C THR A 278 15.22 -18.70 8.04
N GLY A 279 14.42 -18.37 9.07
CA GLY A 279 14.86 -18.28 10.45
C GLY A 279 15.86 -17.13 10.71
N SER A 280 16.05 -16.19 9.77
CA SER A 280 17.07 -15.13 9.87
C SER A 280 16.69 -14.08 10.92
N LEU A 281 17.22 -14.27 12.14
CA LEU A 281 17.06 -13.31 13.24
C LEU A 281 17.71 -11.96 12.95
N GLU A 282 18.85 -11.97 12.26
CA GLU A 282 19.57 -10.75 11.87
C GLU A 282 18.69 -9.88 10.97
N PHE A 283 18.09 -10.47 9.93
CA PHE A 283 17.19 -9.77 9.02
C PHE A 283 15.97 -9.22 9.74
N ALA A 284 15.33 -10.02 10.61
CA ALA A 284 14.19 -9.59 11.41
C ALA A 284 14.55 -8.42 12.32
N LYS A 285 15.70 -8.50 13.03
CA LYS A 285 16.18 -7.44 13.94
C LYS A 285 16.51 -6.15 13.18
N LYS A 286 17.16 -6.24 12.01
CA LYS A 286 17.49 -5.10 11.16
C LYS A 286 16.24 -4.39 10.62
N SER A 287 15.20 -5.15 10.29
CA SER A 287 13.96 -4.61 9.70
C SER A 287 13.02 -3.97 10.74
N LEU A 288 13.07 -4.39 11.99
CA LEU A 288 12.11 -4.00 13.04
C LEU A 288 11.94 -2.48 13.24
N PRO A 289 13.00 -1.65 13.24
CA PRO A 289 12.86 -0.19 13.36
C PRO A 289 12.02 0.41 12.20
N ALA A 290 12.23 -0.07 10.98
CA ALA A 290 11.49 0.40 9.80
C ALA A 290 10.00 0.06 9.90
N LEU A 291 9.66 -1.15 10.37
CA LEU A 291 8.25 -1.55 10.58
C LEU A 291 7.56 -0.65 11.61
N ILE A 292 8.26 -0.27 12.67
CA ILE A 292 7.74 0.65 13.70
C ILE A 292 7.52 2.05 13.11
N LYS A 293 8.43 2.51 12.24
CA LYS A 293 8.33 3.80 11.54
C LYS A 293 7.12 3.82 10.60
N GLU A 294 6.90 2.75 9.84
CA GLU A 294 5.74 2.61 8.97
C GLU A 294 4.43 2.58 9.77
N HIS A 295 4.37 1.82 10.87
CA HIS A 295 3.21 1.82 11.76
C HIS A 295 2.88 3.23 12.25
N LYS A 296 3.90 4.03 12.61
CA LYS A 296 3.72 5.42 13.04
C LYS A 296 3.12 6.27 11.91
N PHE A 297 3.57 6.10 10.66
CA PHE A 297 2.99 6.80 9.51
C PHE A 297 1.48 6.56 9.40
N TRP A 298 1.05 5.30 9.43
CA TRP A 298 -0.36 4.93 9.28
C TRP A 298 -1.24 5.26 10.48
N THR A 299 -0.68 5.37 11.68
CA THR A 299 -1.45 5.53 12.92
C THR A 299 -1.38 6.93 13.52
N SER A 300 -0.83 7.89 12.79
CA SER A 300 -0.68 9.28 13.25
C SER A 300 -1.13 10.30 12.20
N GLY A 301 -1.15 11.57 12.57
CA GLY A 301 -1.42 12.68 11.66
C GLY A 301 -2.74 12.55 10.93
N ILE A 302 -2.72 12.78 9.62
CA ILE A 302 -3.90 12.85 8.75
C ILE A 302 -4.59 11.49 8.53
N HIS A 303 -3.83 10.38 8.70
CA HIS A 303 -4.37 9.03 8.56
C HIS A 303 -5.21 8.60 9.77
N LYS A 304 -4.92 9.16 10.95
CA LYS A 304 -5.58 8.80 12.19
C LYS A 304 -6.97 9.42 12.31
N VAL A 305 -7.98 8.59 12.63
CA VAL A 305 -9.35 9.02 12.91
C VAL A 305 -9.84 8.36 14.19
N THR A 306 -10.57 9.11 15.03
CA THR A 306 -11.19 8.58 16.24
C THR A 306 -12.70 8.48 16.07
N ILE A 307 -13.27 7.31 16.36
CA ILE A 307 -14.71 7.06 16.43
C ILE A 307 -15.08 6.71 17.86
N GLN A 308 -16.08 7.38 18.39
CA GLN A 308 -16.68 7.03 19.68
C GLN A 308 -17.85 6.07 19.43
N ASP A 309 -17.81 4.89 20.04
CA ASP A 309 -18.87 3.91 19.91
C ASP A 309 -20.12 4.27 20.74
N VAL A 310 -21.11 3.40 20.74
CA VAL A 310 -22.39 3.61 21.47
C VAL A 310 -22.23 3.57 23.00
N GLU A 311 -21.13 2.97 23.49
CA GLU A 311 -20.79 2.89 24.90
C GLU A 311 -19.83 4.02 25.33
N ALA A 312 -19.66 5.04 24.49
CA ALA A 312 -18.76 6.17 24.67
C ALA A 312 -17.24 5.81 24.71
N HIS A 313 -16.85 4.62 24.25
CA HIS A 313 -15.43 4.27 24.09
C HIS A 313 -14.85 4.86 22.80
N ASN A 314 -13.64 5.38 22.90
CA ASN A 314 -12.92 5.94 21.74
C ASN A 314 -12.08 4.87 21.04
N HIS A 315 -12.31 4.71 19.74
CA HIS A 315 -11.60 3.81 18.86
C HIS A 315 -10.75 4.59 17.85
N THR A 316 -9.46 4.31 17.81
CA THR A 316 -8.56 4.91 16.82
C THR A 316 -8.41 3.99 15.62
N LEU A 317 -8.74 4.49 14.44
CA LEU A 317 -8.72 3.79 13.17
C LEU A 317 -7.93 4.58 12.13
N THR A 318 -7.68 3.98 10.99
CA THR A 318 -6.83 4.51 9.94
C THR A 318 -7.61 4.67 8.63
N ARG A 319 -7.30 5.71 7.85
CA ARG A 319 -7.85 5.94 6.51
C ARG A 319 -6.75 6.18 5.49
N TYR A 320 -7.07 6.02 4.20
CA TYR A 320 -6.22 6.49 3.10
C TYR A 320 -6.31 8.00 2.96
N TYR A 321 -5.19 8.65 2.70
CA TYR A 321 -5.13 10.10 2.50
C TYR A 321 -3.84 10.49 1.79
N ALA A 322 -3.87 10.58 0.47
CA ALA A 322 -2.71 10.98 -0.31
C ALA A 322 -2.34 12.45 -0.10
N MET A 323 -1.05 12.73 -0.05
CA MET A 323 -0.48 14.09 0.06
C MET A 323 -0.39 14.77 -1.31
N TRP A 324 -1.53 14.78 -2.04
CA TRP A 324 -1.62 15.29 -3.39
C TRP A 324 -3.01 15.84 -3.70
N ASN A 325 -3.11 16.96 -4.40
CA ASN A 325 -4.37 17.62 -4.76
C ASN A 325 -4.35 18.23 -6.17
N LYS A 326 -3.52 17.65 -7.05
CA LYS A 326 -3.39 18.02 -8.46
C LYS A 326 -3.66 16.77 -9.30
N PRO A 327 -3.81 16.87 -10.64
CA PRO A 327 -3.81 15.71 -11.50
C PRO A 327 -2.57 14.84 -11.22
N ARG A 328 -2.74 13.53 -11.15
CA ARG A 328 -1.62 12.61 -10.93
C ARG A 328 -0.70 12.63 -12.15
N PRO A 329 0.61 12.82 -12.01
CA PRO A 329 1.49 12.96 -13.18
C PRO A 329 1.40 11.79 -14.16
N GLU A 330 1.26 10.56 -13.68
CA GLU A 330 1.13 9.35 -14.49
C GLU A 330 -0.21 9.22 -15.24
N SER A 331 -1.18 10.09 -14.94
CA SER A 331 -2.51 10.10 -15.54
C SER A 331 -3.06 11.52 -15.70
N SER A 332 -2.19 12.51 -15.83
CA SER A 332 -2.56 13.93 -15.75
C SER A 332 -3.65 14.34 -16.73
N THR A 333 -3.56 13.91 -17.98
CA THR A 333 -4.55 14.19 -19.02
C THR A 333 -5.91 13.58 -18.71
N LEU A 334 -5.93 12.33 -18.23
CA LEU A 334 -7.16 11.64 -17.87
C LEU A 334 -7.82 12.24 -16.62
N ASP A 335 -7.03 12.56 -15.59
CA ASP A 335 -7.53 13.22 -14.38
C ASP A 335 -8.14 14.59 -14.70
N LYS A 336 -7.52 15.37 -15.61
CA LYS A 336 -8.06 16.65 -16.09
C LYS A 336 -9.36 16.48 -16.88
N GLU A 337 -9.44 15.48 -17.74
CA GLU A 337 -10.66 15.16 -18.50
C GLU A 337 -11.81 14.81 -17.53
N LEU A 338 -11.57 13.94 -16.56
CA LEU A 338 -12.57 13.58 -15.55
C LEU A 338 -13.04 14.76 -14.71
N ALA A 339 -12.17 15.74 -14.47
CA ALA A 339 -12.49 16.95 -13.72
C ALA A 339 -13.06 18.09 -14.59
N SER A 340 -13.26 17.88 -15.90
CA SER A 340 -13.64 18.95 -16.84
C SER A 340 -14.95 19.67 -16.45
N ASN A 341 -15.93 18.91 -15.98
CA ASN A 341 -17.24 19.43 -15.56
C ASN A 341 -17.26 20.04 -14.16
N ILE A 342 -16.16 19.98 -13.41
CA ILE A 342 -16.04 20.62 -12.11
C ILE A 342 -15.58 22.07 -12.33
N SER A 343 -16.41 23.06 -12.01
CA SER A 343 -16.10 24.48 -12.25
C SER A 343 -15.18 25.09 -11.21
N SER A 344 -15.38 24.73 -9.94
CA SER A 344 -14.62 25.29 -8.82
C SER A 344 -13.20 24.73 -8.73
N PHE A 345 -12.21 25.63 -8.62
CA PHE A 345 -10.81 25.25 -8.39
C PHE A 345 -10.62 24.40 -7.11
N THR A 346 -11.26 24.82 -6.02
CA THR A 346 -11.20 24.10 -4.74
C THR A 346 -11.83 22.71 -4.83
N GLU A 347 -12.95 22.57 -5.56
CA GLU A 347 -13.57 21.26 -5.79
C GLU A 347 -12.71 20.37 -6.69
N LYS A 348 -12.04 20.93 -7.70
CA LYS A 348 -11.04 20.20 -8.49
C LYS A 348 -9.90 19.68 -7.62
N GLN A 349 -9.34 20.50 -6.74
CA GLN A 349 -8.28 20.09 -5.81
C GLN A 349 -8.74 18.95 -4.89
N LYS A 350 -9.97 19.06 -4.39
CA LYS A 350 -10.58 18.00 -3.57
C LYS A 350 -10.74 16.71 -4.39
N PHE A 351 -11.30 16.79 -5.58
CA PHE A 351 -11.45 15.66 -6.49
C PHE A 351 -10.12 14.98 -6.77
N TYR A 352 -9.07 15.72 -7.12
CA TYR A 352 -7.74 15.14 -7.36
C TYR A 352 -7.15 14.45 -6.12
N ARG A 353 -7.41 14.99 -4.93
CA ARG A 353 -7.02 14.32 -3.69
C ARG A 353 -7.76 12.99 -3.50
N GLU A 354 -9.04 12.96 -3.78
CA GLU A 354 -9.82 11.73 -3.70
C GLU A 354 -9.32 10.69 -4.71
N VAL A 355 -9.02 11.10 -5.93
CA VAL A 355 -8.42 10.24 -6.97
C VAL A 355 -7.07 9.68 -6.52
N ALA A 356 -6.17 10.51 -6.01
CA ALA A 356 -4.86 10.08 -5.52
C ALA A 356 -4.97 9.17 -4.29
N SER A 357 -5.92 9.42 -3.39
CA SER A 357 -6.18 8.58 -2.21
C SER A 357 -6.82 7.25 -2.58
N THR A 358 -7.62 7.22 -3.64
CA THR A 358 -8.12 5.96 -4.20
C THR A 358 -6.98 5.13 -4.78
N ALA A 359 -6.04 5.76 -5.49
CA ALA A 359 -4.84 5.09 -5.99
C ALA A 359 -3.94 4.57 -4.84
N GLU A 360 -3.87 5.28 -3.69
CA GLU A 360 -3.18 4.80 -2.49
C GLU A 360 -3.80 3.51 -1.93
N SER A 361 -5.10 3.30 -2.11
CA SER A 361 -5.81 2.13 -1.59
C SER A 361 -5.46 0.82 -2.31
N GLY A 362 -4.93 0.88 -3.53
CA GLY A 362 -4.74 -0.27 -4.41
C GLY A 362 -6.03 -0.85 -4.98
N TRP A 363 -7.20 -0.24 -4.69
CA TRP A 363 -8.53 -0.62 -5.21
C TRP A 363 -9.08 0.44 -6.17
N ASP A 364 -8.21 1.01 -6.98
CA ASP A 364 -8.54 2.03 -7.96
C ASP A 364 -9.08 1.37 -9.26
N PHE A 365 -10.27 1.78 -9.81
CA PHE A 365 -11.14 2.69 -9.09
C PHE A 365 -12.46 2.01 -8.77
N SER A 366 -12.55 1.40 -7.61
CA SER A 366 -13.77 0.69 -7.19
C SER A 366 -14.90 1.67 -6.85
N THR A 367 -16.13 1.30 -7.17
CA THR A 367 -17.34 2.01 -6.74
C THR A 367 -17.50 2.07 -5.22
N ARG A 368 -16.70 1.29 -4.48
CA ARG A 368 -16.53 1.33 -3.03
C ARG A 368 -16.26 2.74 -2.50
N TRP A 369 -15.52 3.54 -3.27
CA TRP A 369 -15.05 4.86 -2.92
C TRP A 369 -16.00 5.98 -3.34
N MET A 370 -17.07 5.68 -4.08
CA MET A 370 -17.99 6.66 -4.66
C MET A 370 -19.25 6.82 -3.79
N ARG A 371 -19.67 8.07 -3.57
CA ARG A 371 -20.97 8.34 -2.95
C ARG A 371 -22.13 7.90 -3.85
N HIS A 372 -22.00 8.18 -5.14
CA HIS A 372 -22.89 7.74 -6.20
C HIS A 372 -22.12 6.83 -7.16
N HIS A 373 -22.38 5.52 -7.13
CA HIS A 373 -21.57 4.49 -7.78
C HIS A 373 -21.55 4.50 -9.31
N VAL A 374 -22.30 5.38 -9.93
CA VAL A 374 -22.27 5.62 -11.37
C VAL A 374 -21.58 6.95 -11.74
N ASP A 375 -21.14 7.70 -10.72
CA ASP A 375 -20.53 9.02 -10.91
C ASP A 375 -19.14 9.06 -10.25
N PHE A 376 -18.12 8.99 -11.11
CA PHE A 376 -16.71 9.00 -10.70
C PHE A 376 -16.31 10.30 -9.98
N THR A 377 -16.98 11.42 -10.30
CA THR A 377 -16.68 12.71 -9.64
C THR A 377 -17.07 12.73 -8.17
N THR A 378 -17.84 11.72 -7.71
CA THR A 378 -18.27 11.57 -6.31
C THR A 378 -17.34 10.73 -5.44
N LEU A 379 -16.09 10.48 -5.90
CA LEU A 379 -15.05 9.85 -5.09
C LEU A 379 -14.90 10.57 -3.74
N ALA A 380 -14.78 9.80 -2.68
CA ALA A 380 -14.72 10.31 -1.31
C ALA A 380 -13.88 9.39 -0.39
N THR A 381 -12.79 8.86 -0.90
CA THR A 381 -11.90 7.91 -0.23
C THR A 381 -11.41 8.42 1.11
N THR A 382 -11.05 9.72 1.18
CA THR A 382 -10.60 10.35 2.43
C THR A 382 -11.70 10.44 3.50
N SER A 383 -12.97 10.25 3.10
CA SER A 383 -14.13 10.25 3.98
C SER A 383 -14.58 8.83 4.39
N ILE A 384 -13.75 7.82 4.16
CA ILE A 384 -14.06 6.43 4.49
C ILE A 384 -12.99 5.89 5.43
N LEU A 385 -13.43 5.15 6.46
CA LEU A 385 -12.58 4.24 7.21
C LEU A 385 -12.69 2.86 6.55
N PRO A 386 -11.64 2.39 5.87
CA PRO A 386 -11.70 1.14 5.14
C PRO A 386 -11.39 -0.05 6.06
N VAL A 387 -12.16 -1.12 5.90
CA VAL A 387 -12.02 -2.35 6.68
C VAL A 387 -10.66 -3.01 6.46
N ASP A 388 -10.27 -3.15 5.20
CA ASP A 388 -9.04 -3.82 4.79
C ASP A 388 -7.77 -3.12 5.31
N LEU A 389 -7.68 -1.80 5.20
CA LEU A 389 -6.55 -1.05 5.75
C LEU A 389 -6.42 -1.28 7.26
N ASN A 390 -7.53 -1.25 7.99
CA ASN A 390 -7.51 -1.46 9.43
C ASN A 390 -7.18 -2.92 9.79
N ALA A 391 -7.57 -3.89 8.96
CA ALA A 391 -7.13 -5.28 9.09
C ALA A 391 -5.62 -5.42 8.80
N PHE A 392 -5.09 -4.77 7.76
CA PHE A 392 -3.65 -4.78 7.47
C PHE A 392 -2.83 -4.15 8.60
N VAL A 393 -3.30 -3.04 9.19
CA VAL A 393 -2.62 -2.43 10.34
C VAL A 393 -2.71 -3.33 11.58
N LEU A 394 -3.81 -4.06 11.80
CA LEU A 394 -3.88 -5.11 12.82
C LEU A 394 -2.84 -6.20 12.57
N GLY A 395 -2.73 -6.69 11.35
CA GLY A 395 -1.70 -7.66 10.93
C GLY A 395 -0.29 -7.13 11.19
N MET A 396 -0.02 -5.87 10.84
CA MET A 396 1.26 -5.21 11.12
C MET A 396 1.58 -5.18 12.62
N GLU A 397 0.62 -4.86 13.48
CA GLU A 397 0.80 -4.84 14.94
C GLU A 397 1.13 -6.24 15.48
N LEU A 398 0.49 -7.29 14.95
CA LEU A 398 0.78 -8.69 15.30
C LEU A 398 2.16 -9.12 14.80
N ASP A 399 2.52 -8.79 13.56
CA ASP A 399 3.83 -9.10 12.98
C ASP A 399 4.96 -8.42 13.74
N ILE A 400 4.83 -7.12 14.05
CA ILE A 400 5.84 -6.38 14.84
C ILE A 400 5.98 -7.01 16.23
N SER A 401 4.85 -7.38 16.88
CA SER A 401 4.89 -8.06 18.19
C SER A 401 5.62 -9.40 18.10
N PHE A 402 5.33 -10.20 17.07
CA PHE A 402 5.98 -11.49 16.84
C PHE A 402 7.49 -11.32 16.56
N LEU A 403 7.86 -10.46 15.62
CA LEU A 403 9.25 -10.22 15.24
C LEU A 403 10.07 -9.65 16.41
N ALA A 404 9.50 -8.73 17.19
CA ALA A 404 10.13 -8.22 18.40
C ALA A 404 10.35 -9.32 19.44
N LYS A 405 9.37 -10.22 19.63
CA LYS A 405 9.50 -11.35 20.56
C LYS A 405 10.64 -12.29 20.16
N VAL A 406 10.72 -12.69 18.90
CA VAL A 406 11.74 -13.63 18.44
C VAL A 406 13.14 -13.01 18.40
N THR A 407 13.24 -11.69 18.27
CA THR A 407 14.52 -10.95 18.35
C THR A 407 14.92 -10.53 19.77
N GLY A 408 14.11 -10.87 20.78
CA GLY A 408 14.40 -10.64 22.19
C GLY A 408 13.91 -9.31 22.76
N ASP A 409 13.24 -8.45 21.97
CA ASP A 409 12.67 -7.19 22.45
C ASP A 409 11.24 -7.40 22.97
N TYR A 410 11.16 -7.90 24.21
CA TYR A 410 9.88 -8.16 24.87
C TYR A 410 9.08 -6.89 25.20
N THR A 411 9.74 -5.74 25.31
CA THR A 411 9.07 -4.45 25.57
C THR A 411 8.28 -4.01 24.36
N ILE A 412 8.90 -4.00 23.19
CA ILE A 412 8.23 -3.71 21.91
C ILE A 412 7.14 -4.76 21.65
N SER A 413 7.44 -6.05 21.86
CA SER A 413 6.47 -7.13 21.67
C SER A 413 5.20 -6.90 22.48
N LYS A 414 5.30 -6.66 23.79
CA LYS A 414 4.15 -6.40 24.66
C LYS A 414 3.37 -5.15 24.26
N ARG A 415 4.08 -4.07 23.86
CA ARG A 415 3.46 -2.84 23.39
C ARG A 415 2.58 -3.07 22.16
N PHE A 416 3.09 -3.76 21.16
CA PHE A 416 2.36 -4.02 19.92
C PHE A 416 1.28 -5.09 20.07
N LEU A 417 1.46 -6.08 20.95
CA LEU A 417 0.39 -7.00 21.33
C LEU A 417 -0.78 -6.28 22.02
N LYS A 418 -0.50 -5.26 22.84
CA LYS A 418 -1.56 -4.41 23.41
C LYS A 418 -2.26 -3.58 22.31
N ALA A 419 -1.49 -2.98 21.39
CA ALA A 419 -2.03 -2.21 20.27
C ALA A 419 -2.96 -3.08 19.41
N SER A 420 -2.55 -4.30 19.04
CA SER A 420 -3.36 -5.21 18.25
C SER A 420 -4.69 -5.58 18.90
N ARG A 421 -4.73 -5.77 20.21
CA ARG A 421 -5.97 -6.03 20.96
C ARG A 421 -6.93 -4.83 20.91
N VAL A 422 -6.39 -3.62 21.06
CA VAL A 422 -7.17 -2.37 20.97
C VAL A 422 -7.73 -2.20 19.56
N ARG A 423 -6.92 -2.44 18.53
CA ARG A 423 -7.36 -2.35 17.13
C ARG A 423 -8.38 -3.42 16.77
N LYS A 424 -8.19 -4.67 17.21
CA LYS A 424 -9.19 -5.72 17.01
C LYS A 424 -10.54 -5.30 17.56
N LYS A 425 -10.59 -4.79 18.81
CA LYS A 425 -11.82 -4.26 19.42
C LYS A 425 -12.40 -3.11 18.59
N ALA A 426 -11.56 -2.21 18.07
CA ALA A 426 -12.02 -1.11 17.21
C ALA A 426 -12.65 -1.61 15.89
N ILE A 427 -12.05 -2.63 15.26
CA ILE A 427 -12.59 -3.27 14.04
C ILE A 427 -13.95 -3.92 14.34
N GLU A 428 -14.07 -4.62 15.45
CA GLU A 428 -15.31 -5.26 15.89
C GLU A 428 -16.40 -4.23 16.20
N SER A 429 -16.06 -3.15 16.92
CA SER A 429 -17.03 -2.14 17.33
C SER A 429 -17.53 -1.24 16.19
N VAL A 430 -16.67 -0.94 15.20
CA VAL A 430 -17.00 0.05 14.16
C VAL A 430 -17.48 -0.59 12.87
N PHE A 431 -16.85 -1.68 12.45
CA PHE A 431 -17.11 -2.27 11.13
C PHE A 431 -18.01 -3.51 11.16
N TRP A 432 -17.98 -4.30 12.25
CA TRP A 432 -18.74 -5.53 12.30
C TRP A 432 -20.27 -5.29 12.26
N ASN A 433 -20.94 -6.03 11.38
CA ASN A 433 -22.39 -6.01 11.28
C ASN A 433 -22.94 -7.42 11.50
N THR A 434 -23.59 -7.62 12.65
CA THR A 434 -24.13 -8.92 13.04
C THR A 434 -25.24 -9.42 12.14
N LYS A 435 -26.01 -8.53 11.48
CA LYS A 435 -27.11 -8.89 10.59
C LYS A 435 -26.60 -9.48 9.28
N THR A 436 -25.57 -8.85 8.69
CA THR A 436 -25.00 -9.29 7.40
C THR A 436 -23.92 -10.36 7.57
N GLY A 437 -23.29 -10.45 8.75
CA GLY A 437 -22.13 -11.33 8.98
C GLY A 437 -20.89 -10.88 8.23
N GLN A 438 -20.71 -9.57 8.08
CA GLN A 438 -19.59 -8.94 7.37
C GLN A 438 -19.06 -7.75 8.14
N TRP A 439 -17.82 -7.34 7.83
CA TRP A 439 -17.27 -6.05 8.22
C TRP A 439 -17.50 -5.05 7.09
N HIS A 440 -18.11 -3.90 7.40
CA HIS A 440 -18.42 -2.87 6.42
C HIS A 440 -17.54 -1.65 6.60
N ASP A 441 -17.07 -1.06 5.50
CA ASP A 441 -16.46 0.27 5.53
C ASP A 441 -17.37 1.28 6.24
N TYR A 442 -16.76 2.26 6.88
CA TYR A 442 -17.50 3.25 7.65
C TYR A 442 -17.34 4.65 7.06
N TRP A 443 -18.44 5.27 6.66
CA TRP A 443 -18.49 6.63 6.15
C TRP A 443 -18.35 7.65 7.28
N LEU A 444 -17.36 8.53 7.17
CA LEU A 444 -17.22 9.67 8.07
C LEU A 444 -18.29 10.71 7.79
N SER A 445 -18.86 11.30 8.85
CA SER A 445 -19.80 12.40 8.70
C SER A 445 -19.08 13.69 8.29
N ASN A 446 -19.75 14.52 7.49
CA ASN A 446 -19.21 15.77 6.93
C ASN A 446 -18.93 16.88 7.97
N SER A 447 -18.85 16.58 9.28
CA SER A 447 -18.56 17.61 10.27
C SER A 447 -17.13 18.11 10.11
N LYS A 448 -16.99 19.22 9.39
CA LYS A 448 -15.76 20.01 9.35
C LYS A 448 -15.26 20.16 10.80
N CYS A 449 -14.05 19.72 11.10
CA CYS A 449 -13.35 19.97 12.36
C CYS A 449 -13.73 19.16 13.62
N LYS A 450 -14.33 17.98 13.54
CA LYS A 450 -14.44 17.10 14.72
C LYS A 450 -13.32 16.05 14.73
N VAL A 451 -12.45 16.13 15.73
CA VAL A 451 -11.36 15.16 15.98
C VAL A 451 -11.92 13.78 16.31
N SER A 452 -13.14 13.72 16.87
CA SER A 452 -13.86 12.49 17.19
C SER A 452 -15.28 12.56 16.64
N GLN A 453 -15.76 11.45 16.07
CA GLN A 453 -17.12 11.30 15.55
C GLN A 453 -17.83 10.18 16.30
N THR A 454 -19.12 10.39 16.63
CA THR A 454 -19.95 9.35 17.24
C THR A 454 -20.39 8.34 16.17
N TRP A 455 -20.26 7.06 16.49
CA TRP A 455 -20.65 5.95 15.62
C TRP A 455 -22.16 5.97 15.34
N LYS A 456 -22.53 5.66 14.09
CA LYS A 456 -23.91 5.54 13.65
C LYS A 456 -24.04 4.37 12.69
N ALA A 457 -24.95 3.45 12.94
CA ALA A 457 -25.17 2.27 12.10
C ALA A 457 -25.40 2.59 10.61
N ARG A 458 -26.08 3.70 10.31
CA ARG A 458 -26.34 4.16 8.93
C ARG A 458 -25.09 4.58 8.16
N ASN A 459 -23.95 4.77 8.84
CA ASN A 459 -22.68 5.14 8.24
C ASN A 459 -21.89 3.91 7.79
N GLN A 460 -22.30 2.69 8.14
CA GLN A 460 -21.70 1.49 7.56
C GLN A 460 -22.13 1.36 6.09
N ASN A 461 -21.17 1.09 5.21
CA ASN A 461 -21.44 0.86 3.79
C ASN A 461 -22.06 -0.54 3.60
N GLN A 462 -23.37 -0.60 3.43
CA GLN A 462 -24.11 -1.87 3.34
C GLN A 462 -23.85 -2.68 2.05
N LYS A 463 -23.04 -2.15 1.13
CA LYS A 463 -22.67 -2.86 -0.11
C LYS A 463 -21.67 -3.95 0.16
N VAL A 464 -21.73 -4.98 -0.68
CA VAL A 464 -20.82 -6.13 -0.59
C VAL A 464 -19.62 -5.90 -1.49
N PHE A 465 -18.44 -5.89 -0.88
CA PHE A 465 -17.15 -5.86 -1.56
C PHE A 465 -16.27 -6.99 -1.04
N ALA A 466 -15.30 -7.44 -1.82
CA ALA A 466 -14.33 -8.44 -1.38
C ALA A 466 -13.55 -7.96 -0.14
N SER A 467 -13.32 -6.65 -0.04
CA SER A 467 -12.67 -6.02 1.13
C SER A 467 -13.42 -6.24 2.45
N ASN A 468 -14.74 -6.48 2.42
CA ASN A 468 -15.53 -6.77 3.62
C ASN A 468 -15.09 -8.07 4.31
N PHE A 469 -14.33 -8.93 3.63
CA PHE A 469 -13.88 -10.23 4.12
C PHE A 469 -12.38 -10.29 4.44
N ILE A 470 -11.64 -9.21 4.17
CA ILE A 470 -10.19 -9.13 4.44
C ILE A 470 -9.82 -9.40 5.92
N PRO A 471 -10.64 -9.03 6.95
CA PRO A 471 -10.31 -9.39 8.32
C PRO A 471 -10.16 -10.90 8.55
N LEU A 472 -10.81 -11.77 7.77
CA LEU A 472 -10.57 -13.22 7.82
C LEU A 472 -9.14 -13.63 7.47
N TRP A 473 -8.41 -12.82 6.73
CA TRP A 473 -7.00 -13.09 6.45
C TRP A 473 -6.11 -12.96 7.70
N ILE A 474 -6.59 -12.24 8.71
CA ILE A 474 -5.84 -12.01 9.95
C ILE A 474 -6.19 -13.11 10.96
N GLU A 475 -5.22 -13.93 11.32
CA GLU A 475 -5.35 -15.08 12.24
C GLU A 475 -6.03 -14.74 13.58
N SER A 476 -5.93 -13.48 14.03
CA SER A 476 -6.56 -13.00 15.25
C SER A 476 -8.08 -13.21 15.32
N PHE A 477 -8.74 -13.39 14.17
CA PHE A 477 -10.18 -13.69 14.09
C PHE A 477 -10.50 -15.18 14.01
N HIS A 478 -9.51 -16.06 13.76
CA HIS A 478 -9.73 -17.49 13.58
C HIS A 478 -10.06 -18.24 14.87
N SER A 479 -9.77 -17.66 16.03
CA SER A 479 -10.07 -18.27 17.33
C SER A 479 -11.57 -18.33 17.66
N ASP A 480 -12.41 -17.56 16.97
CA ASP A 480 -13.86 -17.57 17.10
C ASP A 480 -14.48 -18.35 15.93
N ALA A 481 -14.71 -19.64 16.13
CA ALA A 481 -15.26 -20.53 15.12
C ALA A 481 -16.68 -20.14 14.67
N LEU A 482 -17.50 -19.55 15.56
CA LEU A 482 -18.85 -19.09 15.23
C LEU A 482 -18.80 -17.86 14.34
N LEU A 483 -17.88 -16.93 14.61
CA LEU A 483 -17.63 -15.76 13.77
C LEU A 483 -17.18 -16.21 12.38
N VAL A 484 -16.17 -17.08 12.30
CA VAL A 484 -15.63 -17.59 11.03
C VAL A 484 -16.74 -18.26 10.20
N ASP A 485 -17.53 -19.16 10.81
CA ASP A 485 -18.62 -19.85 10.13
C ASP A 485 -19.70 -18.85 9.62
N LYS A 486 -20.05 -17.83 10.43
CA LYS A 486 -20.98 -16.79 10.02
C LYS A 486 -20.47 -15.98 8.83
N VAL A 487 -19.20 -15.59 8.84
CA VAL A 487 -18.56 -14.84 7.76
C VAL A 487 -18.45 -15.68 6.49
N MET A 488 -18.09 -16.97 6.62
CA MET A 488 -18.01 -17.90 5.48
C MET A 488 -19.36 -18.12 4.82
N ARG A 489 -20.44 -18.28 5.61
CA ARG A 489 -21.81 -18.32 5.07
C ARG A 489 -22.21 -17.03 4.37
N SER A 490 -21.81 -15.89 4.91
CA SER A 490 -22.08 -14.58 4.30
C SER A 490 -21.31 -14.43 2.98
N LEU A 491 -20.04 -14.83 2.92
CA LEU A 491 -19.24 -14.84 1.70
C LEU A 491 -19.86 -15.75 0.61
N GLN A 492 -20.31 -16.95 0.96
CA GLN A 492 -20.99 -17.85 0.01
C GLN A 492 -22.29 -17.23 -0.53
N LYS A 493 -23.09 -16.59 0.33
CA LYS A 493 -24.36 -15.93 -0.05
C LYS A 493 -24.14 -14.64 -0.87
N SER A 494 -22.97 -14.04 -0.78
CA SER A 494 -22.66 -12.77 -1.47
C SER A 494 -22.59 -12.91 -2.99
N GLY A 495 -22.46 -14.13 -3.52
CA GLY A 495 -22.22 -14.39 -4.94
C GLY A 495 -20.77 -14.18 -5.40
N LEU A 496 -19.89 -13.60 -4.57
CA LEU A 496 -18.49 -13.33 -4.93
C LEU A 496 -17.70 -14.59 -5.27
N VAL A 497 -18.04 -15.75 -4.67
CA VAL A 497 -17.31 -17.01 -4.87
C VAL A 497 -17.79 -17.76 -6.12
N HIS A 498 -19.04 -17.57 -6.53
CA HIS A 498 -19.69 -18.37 -7.59
C HIS A 498 -19.91 -17.61 -8.88
N SER A 499 -19.74 -16.30 -8.89
CA SER A 499 -19.86 -15.49 -10.08
C SER A 499 -18.48 -15.08 -10.60
N ALA A 500 -18.37 -14.90 -11.91
CA ALA A 500 -17.25 -14.14 -12.50
C ALA A 500 -17.09 -12.73 -11.88
N GLY A 501 -17.98 -12.38 -10.94
CA GLY A 501 -18.07 -11.09 -10.28
C GLY A 501 -16.84 -10.70 -9.43
N ILE A 502 -16.04 -11.64 -8.90
CA ILE A 502 -14.74 -11.28 -8.30
C ILE A 502 -13.83 -10.66 -9.36
N PHE A 503 -13.78 -11.26 -10.54
CA PHE A 503 -13.02 -10.72 -11.66
C PHE A 503 -13.66 -9.45 -12.22
N GLN A 504 -14.97 -9.34 -12.22
CA GLN A 504 -15.68 -8.13 -12.62
C GLN A 504 -15.54 -6.99 -11.61
N MET A 505 -15.57 -7.25 -10.31
CA MET A 505 -15.39 -6.20 -9.28
C MET A 505 -13.95 -5.73 -9.13
N ALA A 506 -12.97 -6.58 -9.45
CA ALA A 506 -11.55 -6.22 -9.52
C ALA A 506 -11.13 -5.72 -10.90
N GLY A 507 -11.84 -6.11 -11.97
CA GLY A 507 -11.45 -5.87 -13.36
C GLY A 507 -12.35 -4.91 -14.14
N LEU A 508 -13.47 -4.48 -13.57
CA LEU A 508 -14.45 -3.68 -14.32
C LEU A 508 -14.01 -2.25 -14.61
N GLN A 509 -12.82 -1.85 -14.22
CA GLN A 509 -12.44 -0.45 -14.39
C GLN A 509 -10.96 -0.21 -14.69
N SER A 510 -10.26 -1.22 -15.19
CA SER A 510 -8.96 -1.01 -15.83
C SER A 510 -9.06 -0.42 -17.24
N ASN A 511 -10.26 -0.08 -17.70
CA ASN A 511 -10.51 0.52 -19.00
C ASN A 511 -10.94 2.00 -18.92
N ILE A 512 -10.61 2.69 -17.83
CA ILE A 512 -10.66 4.17 -17.76
C ILE A 512 -9.26 4.72 -17.61
#